data_527099c4ce7ff412e742e1150a1217d3
#
_entry.id   527099c4ce7ff412e742e1150a1217d3
#
_cell.length_a   1.000
_cell.length_b   1.000
_cell.length_c   1.000
_cell.angle_alpha   90.00
_cell.angle_beta   90.00
_cell.angle_gamma   90.00
#
_symmetry.space_group_name_H-M   'P 1'
#
loop_
_entity.id
_entity.type
_entity.pdbx_description
1 polymer ?
#
loop_
_entity_poly.entity_id
_entity_poly.type
_entity_poly.pdbx_seq_one_letter_code
_entity_poly.pdbx_strand_id
1 'polypeptide(L)'
;MKLLIHIRNFFWVIWSNFYYKSKKAELHSTKIDREDKIKNINEIDYLVKKLYRYFNYTKDSIELLGDAIIPPCEAYKQYKEGLLKDDCDGFHSLVYHCLIQSGLRSYLLTAQTNKSGHCVTIFKFEGLWYVVDYNTIYGSCRKLEPSIEEFNTYYESNYLKGDKVSINELYEYNYTKGKFKLLNFKNTLSIN
;
A
#
# COMPACT_ATOMS: atom_id res chain seq x y z
N MET A 1 -8.79 -20.68 10.74
CA MET A 1 -8.72 -19.92 9.49
C MET A 1 -7.96 -18.60 9.63
N LYS A 2 -8.37 -17.64 10.49
CA LYS A 2 -7.62 -16.36 10.71
C LYS A 2 -6.14 -16.58 11.01
N LEU A 3 -5.78 -17.58 11.83
CA LEU A 3 -4.39 -17.90 12.15
C LEU A 3 -3.56 -18.25 10.90
N LEU A 4 -4.12 -19.01 9.96
CA LEU A 4 -3.42 -19.37 8.71
C LEU A 4 -3.15 -18.15 7.83
N ILE A 5 -4.08 -17.19 7.78
CA ILE A 5 -3.89 -15.93 7.04
C ILE A 5 -2.74 -15.12 7.66
N HIS A 6 -2.70 -14.98 8.99
CA HIS A 6 -1.60 -14.29 9.68
C HIS A 6 -0.25 -14.98 9.46
N ILE A 7 -0.21 -16.31 9.49
CA ILE A 7 1.00 -17.07 9.20
C ILE A 7 1.44 -16.82 7.75
N ARG A 8 0.55 -16.87 6.78
CA ARG A 8 0.85 -16.59 5.38
C ARG A 8 1.42 -15.18 5.21
N ASN A 9 0.74 -14.16 5.76
CA ASN A 9 1.18 -12.76 5.65
C ASN A 9 2.50 -12.50 6.36
N PHE A 10 2.77 -13.18 7.48
CA PHE A 10 4.07 -13.13 8.16
C PHE A 10 5.20 -13.69 7.29
N PHE A 11 5.01 -14.85 6.66
CA PHE A 11 5.98 -15.41 5.72
C PHE A 11 6.17 -14.51 4.50
N TRP A 12 5.11 -13.89 4.00
CA TRP A 12 5.15 -12.96 2.89
C TRP A 12 6.03 -11.72 3.19
N VAL A 13 5.85 -11.10 4.35
CA VAL A 13 6.72 -9.99 4.79
C VAL A 13 8.17 -10.42 4.95
N ILE A 14 8.41 -11.61 5.52
CA ILE A 14 9.77 -12.15 5.66
C ILE A 14 10.38 -12.37 4.28
N TRP A 15 9.65 -12.99 3.36
CA TRP A 15 10.10 -13.26 2.00
C TRP A 15 10.43 -11.96 1.25
N SER A 16 9.55 -10.98 1.26
CA SER A 16 9.79 -9.66 0.66
C SER A 16 11.04 -9.00 1.23
N ASN A 17 11.18 -9.01 2.55
CA ASN A 17 12.34 -8.45 3.22
C ASN A 17 13.65 -9.18 2.88
N PHE A 18 13.59 -10.49 2.65
CA PHE A 18 14.75 -11.31 2.26
C PHE A 18 15.10 -11.12 0.79
N TYR A 19 14.10 -11.22 -0.10
CA TYR A 19 14.27 -11.11 -1.55
C TYR A 19 14.90 -9.78 -1.96
N TYR A 20 14.44 -8.69 -1.35
CA TYR A 20 14.97 -7.35 -1.65
C TYR A 20 16.18 -6.93 -0.81
N LYS A 21 16.67 -7.77 0.10
CA LYS A 21 17.77 -7.44 1.02
C LYS A 21 19.07 -7.06 0.29
N SER A 22 19.36 -7.69 -0.81
CA SER A 22 20.58 -7.46 -1.60
C SER A 22 20.58 -6.12 -2.37
N LYS A 23 19.40 -5.55 -2.60
CA LYS A 23 19.23 -4.30 -3.37
C LYS A 23 19.20 -3.03 -2.50
N LYS A 24 19.43 -3.15 -1.19
CA LYS A 24 19.22 -2.07 -0.21
C LYS A 24 20.05 -0.81 -0.45
N ALA A 25 21.31 -0.94 -0.87
CA ALA A 25 22.24 0.18 -0.91
C ALA A 25 21.87 1.22 -1.99
N GLU A 26 21.29 0.77 -3.11
CA GLU A 26 20.92 1.65 -4.22
C GLU A 26 19.55 2.34 -4.03
N LEU A 27 18.68 1.74 -3.21
CA LEU A 27 17.27 2.12 -3.13
C LEU A 27 16.99 3.32 -2.21
N HIS A 28 17.92 3.66 -1.31
CA HIS A 28 17.68 4.72 -0.31
C HIS A 28 17.81 6.14 -0.86
N SER A 29 18.32 6.32 -2.08
CA SER A 29 18.62 7.63 -2.66
C SER A 29 17.55 8.18 -3.62
N THR A 30 16.53 7.40 -3.95
CA THR A 30 15.48 7.87 -4.88
C THR A 30 14.54 8.84 -4.16
N LYS A 31 14.91 10.14 -4.19
CA LYS A 31 13.97 11.21 -3.87
C LYS A 31 13.05 11.45 -5.06
N ILE A 32 11.80 11.74 -4.78
CA ILE A 32 10.92 12.29 -5.82
C ILE A 32 11.46 13.68 -6.17
N ASP A 33 11.72 13.92 -7.47
CA ASP A 33 11.97 15.24 -8.01
C ASP A 33 10.65 16.05 -7.93
N ARG A 34 10.30 16.46 -6.73
CA ARG A 34 9.13 17.27 -6.50
C ARG A 34 9.52 18.49 -5.70
N GLU A 35 9.52 19.63 -6.38
CA GLU A 35 9.81 20.93 -5.77
C GLU A 35 8.66 21.43 -4.88
N ASP A 36 7.42 20.90 -5.05
CA ASP A 36 6.23 21.38 -4.36
C ASP A 36 5.61 20.36 -3.41
N LYS A 37 5.32 20.84 -2.19
CA LYS A 37 4.48 20.11 -1.24
C LYS A 37 3.04 20.05 -1.77
N ILE A 38 2.38 18.91 -1.59
CA ILE A 38 0.96 18.75 -1.85
C ILE A 38 0.18 19.73 -0.98
N LYS A 39 -0.67 20.56 -1.61
CA LYS A 39 -1.41 21.65 -0.95
C LYS A 39 -2.89 21.31 -0.76
N ASN A 40 -3.43 20.41 -1.55
CA ASN A 40 -4.84 20.03 -1.49
C ASN A 40 -5.07 18.60 -1.99
N ILE A 41 -6.26 18.06 -1.69
CA ILE A 41 -6.63 16.68 -2.02
C ILE A 41 -6.69 16.44 -3.55
N ASN A 42 -7.02 17.47 -4.35
CA ASN A 42 -7.09 17.32 -5.81
C ASN A 42 -5.70 17.07 -6.42
N GLU A 43 -4.64 17.59 -5.81
CA GLU A 43 -3.27 17.30 -6.25
C GLU A 43 -2.89 15.84 -5.97
N ILE A 44 -3.38 15.26 -4.88
CA ILE A 44 -3.22 13.84 -4.59
C ILE A 44 -3.99 13.00 -5.60
N ASP A 45 -5.24 13.34 -5.87
CA ASP A 45 -6.08 12.67 -6.86
C ASP A 45 -5.44 12.72 -8.26
N TYR A 46 -4.94 13.88 -8.66
CA TYR A 46 -4.20 14.03 -9.91
C TYR A 46 -2.93 13.16 -9.95
N LEU A 47 -2.15 13.15 -8.86
CA LEU A 47 -0.96 12.30 -8.74
C LEU A 47 -1.32 10.83 -8.91
N VAL A 48 -2.30 10.34 -8.17
CA VAL A 48 -2.75 8.95 -8.20
C VAL A 48 -3.22 8.54 -9.61
N LYS A 49 -4.05 9.37 -10.24
CA LYS A 49 -4.53 9.15 -11.62
C LYS A 49 -3.40 9.16 -12.64
N LYS A 50 -2.41 10.03 -12.45
CA LYS A 50 -1.21 10.06 -13.29
C LYS A 50 -0.39 8.80 -13.14
N LEU A 51 -0.15 8.33 -11.91
CA LEU A 51 0.58 7.09 -11.66
C LEU A 51 -0.15 5.90 -12.28
N TYR A 52 -1.47 5.81 -12.10
CA TYR A 52 -2.30 4.73 -12.64
C TYR A 52 -2.29 4.70 -14.17
N ARG A 53 -2.30 5.83 -14.85
CA ARG A 53 -2.28 5.90 -16.34
C ARG A 53 -1.08 5.18 -16.94
N TYR A 54 0.05 5.19 -16.28
CA TYR A 54 1.30 4.61 -16.78
C TYR A 54 1.69 3.32 -16.04
N PHE A 55 0.80 2.81 -15.20
CA PHE A 55 0.99 1.54 -14.52
C PHE A 55 0.54 0.38 -15.41
N ASN A 56 1.39 -0.64 -15.54
CA ASN A 56 1.06 -1.86 -16.26
C ASN A 56 0.62 -2.94 -15.29
N TYR A 57 -0.69 -3.13 -15.14
CA TYR A 57 -1.21 -4.21 -14.32
C TYR A 57 -0.82 -5.57 -14.89
N THR A 58 -0.22 -6.41 -14.09
CA THR A 58 0.13 -7.78 -14.42
C THR A 58 -0.14 -8.63 -13.20
N LYS A 59 -1.07 -9.58 -13.34
CA LYS A 59 -1.36 -10.51 -12.24
C LYS A 59 -0.15 -11.43 -12.03
N ASP A 60 0.23 -11.62 -10.78
CA ASP A 60 1.33 -12.49 -10.44
C ASP A 60 1.07 -13.95 -10.82
N SER A 61 2.11 -14.58 -11.36
CA SER A 61 2.04 -15.95 -11.87
C SER A 61 2.12 -17.02 -10.77
N ILE A 62 2.46 -16.65 -9.54
CA ILE A 62 2.74 -17.62 -8.45
C ILE A 62 1.89 -17.28 -7.22
N GLU A 63 0.58 -17.51 -7.30
CA GLU A 63 -0.34 -17.35 -6.16
C GLU A 63 -0.03 -18.28 -4.96
N LEU A 64 0.76 -19.34 -5.15
CA LEU A 64 0.99 -20.41 -4.16
C LEU A 64 2.09 -20.12 -3.14
N LEU A 65 3.05 -19.25 -3.44
CA LEU A 65 4.21 -18.99 -2.58
C LEU A 65 4.16 -17.65 -1.84
N GLY A 66 3.07 -16.90 -1.99
CA GLY A 66 2.97 -15.55 -1.45
C GLY A 66 3.75 -14.58 -2.32
N ASP A 67 3.04 -13.59 -2.77
CA ASP A 67 3.56 -12.49 -3.53
C ASP A 67 4.46 -11.60 -2.67
N ALA A 68 5.59 -11.16 -3.21
CA ALA A 68 6.53 -10.36 -2.45
C ALA A 68 6.22 -8.87 -2.66
N ILE A 69 5.71 -8.16 -1.65
CA ILE A 69 5.51 -6.71 -1.75
C ILE A 69 6.80 -6.04 -2.23
N ILE A 70 6.75 -5.41 -3.38
CA ILE A 70 7.86 -4.61 -3.88
C ILE A 70 8.16 -3.48 -2.89
N PRO A 71 9.44 -3.27 -2.48
CA PRO A 71 9.80 -2.10 -1.70
C PRO A 71 9.40 -0.80 -2.40
N PRO A 72 8.83 0.19 -1.69
CA PRO A 72 8.30 1.40 -2.31
C PRO A 72 9.30 2.17 -3.18
N CYS A 73 10.56 2.22 -2.79
CA CYS A 73 11.62 2.85 -3.57
C CYS A 73 11.96 2.06 -4.85
N GLU A 74 11.89 0.72 -4.83
CA GLU A 74 12.06 -0.11 -6.03
C GLU A 74 10.89 0.05 -6.99
N ALA A 75 9.65 0.04 -6.48
CA ALA A 75 8.47 0.32 -7.29
C ALA A 75 8.57 1.67 -8.01
N TYR A 76 9.02 2.71 -7.30
CA TYR A 76 9.24 4.04 -7.88
C TYR A 76 10.34 4.04 -8.94
N LYS A 77 11.48 3.37 -8.69
CA LYS A 77 12.56 3.24 -9.66
C LYS A 77 12.08 2.54 -10.93
N GLN A 78 11.46 1.38 -10.80
CA GLN A 78 10.92 0.63 -11.94
C GLN A 78 9.86 1.43 -12.71
N TYR A 79 9.01 2.19 -12.01
CA TYR A 79 8.05 3.08 -12.64
C TYR A 79 8.75 4.17 -13.48
N LYS A 80 9.78 4.83 -12.96
CA LYS A 80 10.56 5.85 -13.68
C LYS A 80 11.25 5.31 -14.94
N GLU A 81 11.64 4.04 -14.89
CA GLU A 81 12.28 3.32 -16.00
C GLU A 81 11.25 2.71 -16.97
N GLY A 82 9.95 2.83 -16.70
CA GLY A 82 8.88 2.22 -17.50
C GLY A 82 8.83 0.68 -17.40
N LEU A 83 9.41 0.12 -16.34
CA LEU A 83 9.57 -1.30 -16.13
C LEU A 83 8.59 -1.89 -15.09
N LEU A 84 7.88 -1.05 -14.34
CA LEU A 84 6.95 -1.52 -13.32
C LEU A 84 5.78 -2.26 -13.96
N LYS A 85 5.77 -3.58 -13.74
CA LYS A 85 4.69 -4.50 -14.15
C LYS A 85 4.37 -5.36 -12.94
N ASP A 86 3.22 -5.14 -12.33
CA ASP A 86 2.86 -5.75 -11.06
C ASP A 86 1.34 -5.69 -10.86
N ASP A 87 0.86 -6.22 -9.76
CA ASP A 87 -0.55 -6.13 -9.40
C ASP A 87 -0.84 -5.04 -8.33
N CYS A 88 -1.74 -5.30 -7.40
CA CYS A 88 -2.18 -4.26 -6.47
C CYS A 88 -1.08 -3.79 -5.52
N ASP A 89 -0.18 -4.67 -5.06
CA ASP A 89 0.85 -4.30 -4.10
C ASP A 89 1.96 -3.45 -4.74
N GLY A 90 2.35 -3.73 -5.98
CA GLY A 90 3.32 -2.91 -6.71
C GLY A 90 2.82 -1.50 -6.99
N PHE A 91 1.56 -1.37 -7.42
CA PHE A 91 0.95 -0.06 -7.60
C PHE A 91 0.86 0.72 -6.28
N HIS A 92 0.38 0.06 -5.23
CA HIS A 92 0.19 0.72 -3.94
C HIS A 92 1.50 1.00 -3.22
N SER A 93 2.55 0.21 -3.43
CA SER A 93 3.92 0.54 -3.00
C SER A 93 4.45 1.81 -3.67
N LEU A 94 4.18 1.98 -4.97
CA LEU A 94 4.51 3.20 -5.71
C LEU A 94 3.76 4.42 -5.16
N VAL A 95 2.44 4.33 -4.98
CA VAL A 95 1.61 5.41 -4.41
C VAL A 95 2.09 5.76 -3.00
N TYR A 96 2.31 4.74 -2.15
CA TYR A 96 2.85 4.90 -0.81
C TYR A 96 4.17 5.68 -0.82
N HIS A 97 5.11 5.32 -1.71
CA HIS A 97 6.37 6.04 -1.84
C HIS A 97 6.15 7.52 -2.15
N CYS A 98 5.33 7.80 -3.17
CA CYS A 98 5.04 9.17 -3.59
C CYS A 98 4.43 10.03 -2.48
N LEU A 99 3.50 9.47 -1.71
CA LEU A 99 2.84 10.17 -0.61
C LEU A 99 3.81 10.42 0.56
N ILE A 100 4.62 9.43 0.96
CA ILE A 100 5.64 9.60 2.00
C ILE A 100 6.67 10.66 1.61
N GLN A 101 7.15 10.65 0.37
CA GLN A 101 8.11 11.65 -0.13
C GLN A 101 7.49 13.06 -0.21
N SER A 102 6.18 13.16 -0.34
CA SER A 102 5.43 14.42 -0.24
C SER A 102 5.16 14.87 1.20
N GLY A 103 5.68 14.13 2.19
CA GLY A 103 5.55 14.46 3.62
C GLY A 103 4.22 13.99 4.24
N LEU A 104 3.45 13.16 3.54
CA LEU A 104 2.19 12.64 4.05
C LEU A 104 2.40 11.37 4.86
N ARG A 105 1.74 11.28 6.00
CA ARG A 105 1.68 10.05 6.78
C ARG A 105 0.86 9.01 6.02
N SER A 106 1.50 7.91 5.62
CA SER A 106 0.88 6.88 4.77
C SER A 106 1.25 5.48 5.23
N TYR A 107 0.42 4.52 4.87
CA TYR A 107 0.60 3.10 5.16
C TYR A 107 0.09 2.25 3.99
N LEU A 108 0.59 1.02 3.86
CA LEU A 108 -0.05 -0.01 3.06
C LEU A 108 -1.05 -0.77 3.93
N LEU A 109 -2.26 -0.94 3.41
CA LEU A 109 -3.33 -1.69 4.04
C LEU A 109 -3.64 -2.91 3.20
N THR A 110 -3.64 -4.10 3.81
CA THR A 110 -4.14 -5.31 3.15
C THR A 110 -5.54 -5.65 3.65
N ALA A 111 -6.42 -5.99 2.73
CA ALA A 111 -7.74 -6.54 2.99
C ALA A 111 -7.74 -8.01 2.57
N GLN A 112 -7.84 -8.93 3.51
CA GLN A 112 -7.74 -10.37 3.28
C GLN A 112 -9.08 -11.06 3.43
N THR A 113 -9.42 -11.89 2.47
CA THR A 113 -10.55 -12.84 2.53
C THR A 113 -10.03 -14.26 2.69
N ASN A 114 -10.95 -15.23 2.67
CA ASN A 114 -10.57 -16.64 2.69
C ASN A 114 -9.92 -17.10 1.37
N LYS A 115 -10.17 -16.39 0.27
CA LYS A 115 -9.79 -16.81 -1.09
C LYS A 115 -8.78 -15.86 -1.75
N SER A 116 -8.79 -14.58 -1.39
CA SER A 116 -8.00 -13.55 -2.04
C SER A 116 -7.52 -12.50 -1.06
N GLY A 117 -6.56 -11.70 -1.49
CA GLY A 117 -6.12 -10.50 -0.79
C GLY A 117 -6.08 -9.31 -1.73
N HIS A 118 -6.16 -8.13 -1.17
CA HIS A 118 -6.00 -6.88 -1.88
C HIS A 118 -5.16 -5.91 -1.06
N CYS A 119 -4.26 -5.20 -1.73
CA CYS A 119 -3.41 -4.18 -1.12
C CYS A 119 -3.89 -2.81 -1.58
N VAL A 120 -3.96 -1.85 -0.66
CA VAL A 120 -4.29 -0.45 -0.93
C VAL A 120 -3.39 0.49 -0.13
N THR A 121 -3.35 1.76 -0.51
CA THR A 121 -2.62 2.77 0.27
C THR A 121 -3.60 3.59 1.09
N ILE A 122 -3.31 3.75 2.39
CA ILE A 122 -4.04 4.66 3.26
C ILE A 122 -3.14 5.81 3.69
N PHE A 123 -3.68 7.04 3.73
CA PHE A 123 -2.89 8.22 4.07
C PHE A 123 -3.70 9.24 4.88
N LYS A 124 -2.99 10.12 5.60
CA LYS A 124 -3.59 11.23 6.36
C LYS A 124 -3.29 12.55 5.67
N PHE A 125 -4.34 13.32 5.40
CA PHE A 125 -4.25 14.68 4.86
C PHE A 125 -5.23 15.61 5.59
N GLU A 126 -4.78 16.77 6.05
CA GLU A 126 -5.57 17.75 6.80
C GLU A 126 -6.37 17.16 7.98
N GLY A 127 -5.76 16.21 8.68
CA GLY A 127 -6.38 15.55 9.84
C GLY A 127 -7.34 14.40 9.51
N LEU A 128 -7.65 14.18 8.24
CA LEU A 128 -8.55 13.13 7.77
C LEU A 128 -7.78 11.96 7.15
N TRP A 129 -8.29 10.75 7.30
CA TRP A 129 -7.78 9.53 6.68
C TRP A 129 -8.52 9.24 5.39
N TYR A 130 -7.76 8.88 4.37
CA TYR A 130 -8.22 8.50 3.04
C TYR A 130 -7.62 7.18 2.62
N VAL A 131 -8.32 6.43 1.78
CA VAL A 131 -7.84 5.21 1.14
C VAL A 131 -7.73 5.45 -0.36
N VAL A 132 -6.59 5.11 -0.93
CA VAL A 132 -6.40 5.03 -2.39
C VAL A 132 -6.56 3.58 -2.81
N ASP A 133 -7.45 3.33 -3.74
CA ASP A 133 -7.57 2.07 -4.45
C ASP A 133 -7.47 2.35 -5.95
N TYR A 134 -6.36 1.94 -6.55
CA TYR A 134 -5.95 2.30 -7.89
C TYR A 134 -6.11 3.79 -8.19
N ASN A 135 -7.04 4.18 -9.07
CA ASN A 135 -7.25 5.57 -9.48
C ASN A 135 -8.34 6.31 -8.69
N THR A 136 -8.81 5.74 -7.60
CA THR A 136 -9.92 6.27 -6.79
C THR A 136 -9.47 6.54 -5.36
N ILE A 137 -9.92 7.64 -4.78
CA ILE A 137 -9.71 8.00 -3.38
C ILE A 137 -11.05 7.90 -2.66
N TYR A 138 -11.06 7.18 -1.54
CA TYR A 138 -12.22 6.96 -0.67
C TYR A 138 -11.98 7.52 0.71
N GLY A 139 -13.07 7.66 1.47
CA GLY A 139 -13.03 8.07 2.85
C GLY A 139 -12.84 9.57 3.01
N SER A 140 -12.89 10.01 4.20
CA SER A 140 -12.54 11.33 4.74
C SER A 140 -12.85 11.33 6.23
N CYS A 141 -12.43 10.30 6.95
CA CYS A 141 -12.74 10.11 8.36
C CYS A 141 -11.61 10.64 9.25
N ARG A 142 -11.97 11.20 10.40
CA ARG A 142 -10.98 11.66 11.39
C ARG A 142 -10.21 10.51 12.02
N LYS A 143 -10.84 9.33 12.11
CA LYS A 143 -10.24 8.11 12.67
C LYS A 143 -9.92 7.13 11.57
N LEU A 144 -8.90 6.33 11.78
CA LEU A 144 -8.40 5.36 10.81
C LEU A 144 -9.39 4.21 10.58
N GLU A 145 -10.00 3.69 11.66
CA GLU A 145 -10.87 2.52 11.57
C GLU A 145 -12.11 2.76 10.70
N PRO A 146 -12.88 3.86 10.88
CA PRO A 146 -14.02 4.13 10.00
C PRO A 146 -13.63 4.24 8.52
N SER A 147 -12.44 4.77 8.21
CA SER A 147 -11.96 4.82 6.81
C SER A 147 -11.68 3.42 6.25
N ILE A 148 -11.18 2.51 7.07
CA ILE A 148 -10.95 1.12 6.68
C ILE A 148 -12.28 0.37 6.52
N GLU A 149 -13.24 0.61 7.42
CA GLU A 149 -14.58 0.01 7.36
C GLU A 149 -15.34 0.45 6.10
N GLU A 150 -15.26 1.74 5.76
CA GLU A 150 -15.83 2.28 4.53
C GLU A 150 -15.22 1.62 3.29
N PHE A 151 -13.89 1.50 3.26
CA PHE A 151 -13.19 0.79 2.18
C PHE A 151 -13.59 -0.69 2.12
N ASN A 152 -13.63 -1.40 3.24
CA ASN A 152 -14.03 -2.81 3.25
C ASN A 152 -15.45 -2.98 2.70
N THR A 153 -16.39 -2.14 3.12
CA THR A 153 -17.78 -2.15 2.64
C THR A 153 -17.84 -1.96 1.13
N TYR A 154 -17.07 -0.99 0.61
CA TYR A 154 -16.97 -0.76 -0.83
C TYR A 154 -16.35 -1.97 -1.55
N TYR A 155 -15.23 -2.50 -1.07
CA TYR A 155 -14.52 -3.63 -1.67
C TYR A 155 -15.37 -4.90 -1.68
N GLU A 156 -16.03 -5.21 -0.57
CA GLU A 156 -16.97 -6.33 -0.46
C GLU A 156 -18.13 -6.23 -1.45
N SER A 157 -18.72 -5.04 -1.57
CA SER A 157 -19.90 -4.82 -2.41
C SER A 157 -19.60 -4.88 -3.90
N ASN A 158 -18.40 -4.43 -4.31
CA ASN A 158 -18.09 -4.27 -5.73
C ASN A 158 -17.21 -5.41 -6.31
N TYR A 159 -16.41 -6.08 -5.47
CA TYR A 159 -15.41 -7.02 -5.98
C TYR A 159 -15.52 -8.43 -5.39
N LEU A 160 -16.02 -8.62 -4.17
CA LEU A 160 -15.93 -9.92 -3.50
C LEU A 160 -17.12 -10.86 -3.72
N LYS A 161 -18.15 -10.46 -4.48
CA LYS A 161 -19.30 -11.34 -4.85
C LYS A 161 -19.87 -12.13 -3.65
N GLY A 162 -19.99 -11.50 -2.50
CA GLY A 162 -20.53 -12.11 -1.28
C GLY A 162 -19.49 -12.64 -0.27
N ASP A 163 -18.21 -12.69 -0.62
CA ASP A 163 -17.15 -12.91 0.37
C ASP A 163 -17.00 -11.68 1.27
N LYS A 164 -16.41 -11.88 2.45
CA LYS A 164 -16.18 -10.81 3.44
C LYS A 164 -14.70 -10.64 3.73
N VAL A 165 -14.29 -9.39 3.97
CA VAL A 165 -12.97 -9.12 4.52
C VAL A 165 -12.89 -9.68 5.93
N SER A 166 -11.96 -10.59 6.16
CA SER A 166 -11.78 -11.27 7.45
C SER A 166 -10.68 -10.64 8.29
N ILE A 167 -9.68 -10.04 7.65
CA ILE A 167 -8.52 -9.43 8.31
C ILE A 167 -8.07 -8.23 7.50
N ASN A 168 -7.77 -7.14 8.22
CA ASN A 168 -6.97 -6.04 7.71
C ASN A 168 -5.64 -6.00 8.43
N GLU A 169 -4.58 -5.76 7.69
CA GLU A 169 -3.23 -5.57 8.25
C GLU A 169 -2.63 -4.30 7.69
N LEU A 170 -1.97 -3.55 8.56
CA LEU A 170 -1.36 -2.26 8.23
C LEU A 170 0.16 -2.40 8.25
N TYR A 171 0.81 -1.94 7.18
CA TYR A 171 2.25 -2.02 7.03
C TYR A 171 2.87 -0.64 6.83
N GLU A 172 4.02 -0.44 7.47
CA GLU A 172 4.90 0.70 7.28
C GLU A 172 6.23 0.22 6.70
N TYR A 173 6.76 0.94 5.71
CA TYR A 173 8.10 0.65 5.21
C TYR A 173 9.14 1.51 5.92
N ASN A 174 10.09 0.85 6.57
CA ASN A 174 11.22 1.51 7.20
C ASN A 174 12.33 1.71 6.18
N TYR A 175 12.45 2.92 5.64
CA TYR A 175 13.45 3.27 4.63
C TYR A 175 14.89 3.08 5.12
N THR A 176 15.18 3.37 6.38
CA THR A 176 16.52 3.18 6.97
C THR A 176 16.91 1.71 7.04
N LYS A 177 15.97 0.85 7.40
CA LYS A 177 16.19 -0.60 7.51
C LYS A 177 15.90 -1.34 6.21
N GLY A 178 15.26 -0.69 5.23
CA GLY A 178 14.84 -1.27 3.96
C GLY A 178 13.92 -2.47 4.13
N LYS A 179 12.91 -2.37 5.01
CA LYS A 179 11.98 -3.48 5.28
C LYS A 179 10.61 -3.02 5.74
N PHE A 180 9.60 -3.82 5.45
CA PHE A 180 8.25 -3.65 5.97
C PHE A 180 8.17 -4.04 7.45
N LYS A 181 7.30 -3.33 8.16
CA LYS A 181 6.93 -3.60 9.54
C LYS A 181 5.40 -3.66 9.61
N LEU A 182 4.87 -4.79 10.10
CA LEU A 182 3.46 -4.91 10.46
C LEU A 182 3.18 -4.04 11.68
N LEU A 183 2.15 -3.21 11.60
CA LEU A 183 1.70 -2.36 12.68
C LEU A 183 0.50 -3.00 13.39
N ASN A 184 0.49 -2.92 14.72
CA ASN A 184 -0.70 -3.29 15.48
C ASN A 184 -1.71 -2.13 15.40
N PHE A 185 -2.90 -2.37 14.90
CA PHE A 185 -3.97 -1.36 14.79
C PHE A 185 -4.23 -0.64 16.12
N LYS A 186 -4.28 -1.38 17.23
CA LYS A 186 -4.52 -0.80 18.56
C LYS A 186 -3.45 0.22 18.97
N ASN A 187 -2.22 0.08 18.49
CA ASN A 187 -1.13 1.00 18.81
C ASN A 187 -1.02 2.17 17.82
N THR A 188 -1.58 2.01 16.62
CA THR A 188 -1.54 3.05 15.58
C THR A 188 -2.54 4.17 15.88
N LEU A 189 -3.57 3.89 16.66
CA LEU A 189 -4.64 4.81 17.02
C LEU A 189 -4.31 5.79 18.15
N SER A 190 -3.31 5.47 18.96
CA SER A 190 -2.90 6.30 20.11
C SER A 190 -1.91 7.40 19.74
N ILE A 191 -1.56 7.56 18.47
CA ILE A 191 -0.66 8.62 18.01
C ILE A 191 -1.52 9.72 17.33
N ASN A 192 -2.13 10.55 18.18
CA ASN A 192 -2.80 11.79 17.80
C ASN A 192 -1.79 12.82 17.25
#